data_c07e0da03005548d96a1790551e245f2
#
_entry.id   c07e0da03005548d96a1790551e245f2
#
_cell.length_a   1.000
_cell.length_b   1.000
_cell.length_c   1.000
_cell.angle_alpha   90.00
_cell.angle_beta   90.00
_cell.angle_gamma   90.00
#
_symmetry.space_group_name_H-M   'P 1'
#
loop_
_entity.id
_entity.type
_entity.pdbx_description
1 polymer ?
#
loop_
_entity_poly.entity_id
_entity_poly.type
_entity_poly.pdbx_seq_one_letter_code
_entity_poly.pdbx_strand_id
1 'polypeptide(L)'
;MKEVSQLLPCLADKFVIEIANSIQVSQDHVRVQSTRLGKVARLVDSFTGVGAKRQQQINQNLTTGLDAAFEWLNSLTKELTLGFSAIQLANQKITEVQDAVTDLAGFSIETRYLLEELSVNLHGRCDRLDQRVSLLEAENKAERQITLLFKQWEAHEFDQVSPLLRLYTILERLYWGDFGEYYQKYHLKNEAKKSIQDLKQRIRLEAIQCLQKDMSIGKNDFLHPLQWAKQSIEFNPDLKETYAYMGDWTDIDKMPLNYFASQQPEQLSLYLPRILTAEKLANHSLHEMFGVR
;
A
#
# COMPACT_ATOMS: atom_id res chain seq x y z
N MET A 1 -14.74 -22.91 13.38
CA MET A 1 -13.36 -22.43 13.36
C MET A 1 -12.32 -23.54 13.40
N LYS A 2 -12.43 -24.57 14.26
CA LYS A 2 -11.45 -25.68 14.31
C LYS A 2 -11.37 -26.52 13.01
N GLU A 3 -12.45 -26.68 12.28
CA GLU A 3 -12.46 -27.46 11.02
C GLU A 3 -11.81 -26.74 9.85
N VAL A 4 -11.88 -25.42 9.79
CA VAL A 4 -11.28 -24.61 8.71
C VAL A 4 -9.78 -24.45 8.89
N SER A 5 -9.28 -24.37 10.13
CA SER A 5 -7.84 -24.34 10.41
C SER A 5 -7.16 -25.69 10.10
N GLN A 6 -7.91 -26.81 10.13
CA GLN A 6 -7.39 -28.11 9.71
C GLN A 6 -7.32 -28.27 8.18
N LEU A 7 -8.16 -27.54 7.43
CA LEU A 7 -8.19 -27.59 5.97
C LEU A 7 -7.17 -26.64 5.29
N LEU A 8 -6.78 -25.55 5.96
CA LEU A 8 -5.81 -24.59 5.46
C LEU A 8 -4.85 -24.09 6.57
N PRO A 9 -4.03 -24.99 7.13
CA PRO A 9 -3.21 -24.65 8.30
C PRO A 9 -2.19 -23.54 8.06
N CYS A 10 -1.73 -23.37 6.81
CA CYS A 10 -0.68 -22.43 6.49
C CYS A 10 -1.17 -20.99 6.26
N LEU A 11 -2.42 -20.78 5.81
CA LEU A 11 -2.92 -19.44 5.48
C LEU A 11 -3.54 -18.72 6.67
N ALA A 12 -4.32 -19.45 7.49
CA ALA A 12 -4.99 -18.86 8.66
C ALA A 12 -3.98 -18.45 9.73
N ASP A 13 -3.00 -19.29 10.04
CA ASP A 13 -2.03 -19.01 11.09
C ASP A 13 -1.06 -17.89 10.70
N LYS A 14 -0.59 -17.86 9.45
CA LYS A 14 0.33 -16.83 8.98
C LYS A 14 -0.33 -15.45 8.95
N PHE A 15 -1.58 -15.38 8.50
CA PHE A 15 -2.34 -14.13 8.41
C PHE A 15 -2.74 -13.58 9.79
N VAL A 16 -3.15 -14.45 10.70
CA VAL A 16 -3.46 -14.09 12.10
C VAL A 16 -2.18 -13.64 12.84
N ILE A 17 -1.04 -14.28 12.57
CA ILE A 17 0.25 -13.90 13.15
C ILE A 17 0.73 -12.56 12.60
N GLU A 18 0.59 -12.30 11.30
CA GLU A 18 0.96 -11.01 10.70
C GLU A 18 0.08 -9.86 11.20
N ILE A 19 -1.22 -10.06 11.36
CA ILE A 19 -2.12 -9.05 11.95
C ILE A 19 -1.81 -8.85 13.44
N ALA A 20 -1.64 -9.91 14.21
CA ALA A 20 -1.27 -9.82 15.61
C ALA A 20 0.06 -9.10 15.82
N ASN A 21 1.05 -9.38 14.96
CA ASN A 21 2.35 -8.70 14.97
C ASN A 21 2.22 -7.22 14.57
N SER A 22 1.40 -6.89 13.58
CA SER A 22 1.20 -5.49 13.16
C SER A 22 0.47 -4.66 14.23
N ILE A 23 -0.48 -5.25 14.94
CA ILE A 23 -1.16 -4.63 16.10
C ILE A 23 -0.17 -4.45 17.27
N GLN A 24 0.64 -5.46 17.58
CA GLN A 24 1.66 -5.36 18.63
C GLN A 24 2.73 -4.32 18.29
N VAL A 25 3.21 -4.28 17.06
CA VAL A 25 4.19 -3.27 16.59
C VAL A 25 3.59 -1.86 16.66
N SER A 26 2.32 -1.69 16.29
CA SER A 26 1.62 -0.40 16.43
C SER A 26 1.48 0.02 17.90
N GLN A 27 1.16 -0.92 18.79
CA GLN A 27 1.08 -0.67 20.23
C GLN A 27 2.45 -0.36 20.84
N ASP A 28 3.51 -1.02 20.40
CA ASP A 28 4.88 -0.74 20.85
C ASP A 28 5.37 0.63 20.34
N HIS A 29 5.03 1.03 19.11
CA HIS A 29 5.33 2.37 18.61
C HIS A 29 4.63 3.46 19.42
N VAL A 30 3.36 3.29 19.77
CA VAL A 30 2.63 4.21 20.66
C VAL A 30 3.28 4.25 22.05
N ARG A 31 3.70 3.11 22.57
CA ARG A 31 4.38 2.99 23.88
C ARG A 31 5.76 3.64 23.88
N VAL A 32 6.55 3.44 22.84
CA VAL A 32 7.88 4.07 22.68
C VAL A 32 7.75 5.58 22.49
N GLN A 33 6.73 6.06 21.77
CA GLN A 33 6.46 7.48 21.59
C GLN A 33 6.01 8.14 22.91
N SER A 34 5.21 7.44 23.71
CA SER A 34 4.79 7.94 25.03
C SER A 34 5.93 8.02 26.04
N THR A 35 6.97 7.19 25.91
CA THR A 35 8.16 7.20 26.80
C THR A 35 9.21 8.23 26.38
N ARG A 36 9.22 8.70 25.14
CA ARG A 36 10.21 9.68 24.60
C ARG A 36 9.81 11.16 24.76
N LEU A 37 8.61 11.45 25.19
CA LEU A 37 8.18 12.83 25.48
C LEU A 37 8.86 13.32 26.77
N GLY A 38 9.93 14.09 26.59
CA GLY A 38 10.70 14.69 27.67
C GLY A 38 9.82 15.53 28.62
N LYS A 39 10.23 15.61 29.89
CA LYS A 39 9.51 16.24 30.99
C LYS A 39 9.06 17.70 30.74
N VAL A 40 9.70 18.42 29.82
CA VAL A 40 9.40 19.83 29.48
C VAL A 40 8.21 19.94 28.53
N ALA A 41 8.02 19.02 27.58
CA ALA A 41 6.86 19.02 26.68
C ALA A 41 5.55 18.70 27.42
N ARG A 42 5.59 17.88 28.45
CA ARG A 42 4.42 17.56 29.31
C ARG A 42 3.90 18.74 30.09
N LEU A 43 4.75 19.70 30.45
CA LEU A 43 4.32 20.89 31.20
C LEU A 43 3.52 21.89 30.33
N VAL A 44 3.85 22.02 29.07
CA VAL A 44 3.16 22.93 28.15
C VAL A 44 1.81 22.35 27.68
N ASP A 45 1.73 21.04 27.41
CA ASP A 45 0.50 20.35 27.02
C ASP A 45 -0.53 20.22 28.18
N SER A 46 -0.03 20.16 29.40
CA SER A 46 -0.88 20.13 30.61
C SER A 46 -1.65 21.44 30.83
N PHE A 47 -1.12 22.57 30.36
CA PHE A 47 -1.77 23.88 30.53
C PHE A 47 -2.87 24.18 29.51
N THR A 48 -2.86 23.55 28.34
CA THR A 48 -3.80 23.88 27.25
C THR A 48 -4.88 22.83 27.02
N GLY A 49 -4.78 21.63 27.57
CA GLY A 49 -5.78 20.54 27.43
C GLY A 49 -6.09 20.10 25.99
N VAL A 50 -5.50 20.76 24.99
CA VAL A 50 -5.77 20.57 23.56
C VAL A 50 -5.06 19.32 23.03
N GLY A 51 -3.85 19.02 23.54
CA GLY A 51 -3.07 17.84 23.15
C GLY A 51 -3.76 16.53 23.55
N ALA A 52 -4.32 16.47 24.77
CA ALA A 52 -5.02 15.29 25.25
C ALA A 52 -6.32 14.99 24.48
N LYS A 53 -7.09 16.02 24.13
CA LYS A 53 -8.31 15.86 23.32
C LYS A 53 -8.01 15.41 21.89
N ARG A 54 -6.95 15.95 21.24
CA ARG A 54 -6.50 15.51 19.93
C ARG A 54 -6.00 14.06 19.96
N GLN A 55 -5.19 13.70 20.95
CA GLN A 55 -4.70 12.33 21.09
C GLN A 55 -5.85 11.34 21.31
N GLN A 56 -6.86 11.74 22.08
CA GLN A 56 -8.04 10.91 22.32
C GLN A 56 -8.90 10.74 21.05
N GLN A 57 -9.05 11.79 20.23
CA GLN A 57 -9.72 11.70 18.93
C GLN A 57 -8.95 10.84 17.93
N ILE A 58 -7.63 10.98 17.88
CA ILE A 58 -6.76 10.15 17.02
C ILE A 58 -6.87 8.68 17.44
N ASN A 59 -6.79 8.40 18.73
CA ASN A 59 -6.93 7.04 19.25
C ASN A 59 -8.33 6.46 18.99
N GLN A 60 -9.40 7.24 19.15
CA GLN A 60 -10.76 6.80 18.81
C GLN A 60 -10.92 6.51 17.33
N ASN A 61 -10.44 7.39 16.45
CA ASN A 61 -10.51 7.19 15.01
C ASN A 61 -9.65 5.99 14.55
N LEU A 62 -8.48 5.80 15.17
CA LEU A 62 -7.62 4.64 14.92
C LEU A 62 -8.30 3.33 15.35
N THR A 63 -8.91 3.33 16.55
CA THR A 63 -9.63 2.15 17.07
C THR A 63 -10.84 1.82 16.20
N THR A 64 -11.64 2.84 15.81
CA THR A 64 -12.80 2.65 14.93
C THR A 64 -12.37 2.18 13.53
N GLY A 65 -11.27 2.70 13.01
CA GLY A 65 -10.70 2.25 11.72
C GLY A 65 -10.16 0.82 11.79
N LEU A 66 -9.53 0.44 12.90
CA LEU A 66 -9.06 -0.92 13.14
C LEU A 66 -10.21 -1.91 13.32
N ASP A 67 -11.25 -1.53 14.05
CA ASP A 67 -12.45 -2.36 14.23
C ASP A 67 -13.17 -2.59 12.89
N ALA A 68 -13.34 -1.54 12.10
CA ALA A 68 -13.92 -1.65 10.75
C ALA A 68 -13.05 -2.52 9.81
N ALA A 69 -11.72 -2.39 9.89
CA ALA A 69 -10.80 -3.23 9.12
C ALA A 69 -10.85 -4.69 9.59
N PHE A 70 -11.02 -4.91 10.89
CA PHE A 70 -11.15 -6.26 11.47
C PHE A 70 -12.47 -6.93 11.08
N GLU A 71 -13.59 -6.20 11.12
CA GLU A 71 -14.89 -6.70 10.64
C GLU A 71 -14.86 -7.02 9.14
N TRP A 72 -14.24 -6.13 8.34
CA TRP A 72 -14.09 -6.35 6.91
C TRP A 72 -13.18 -7.55 6.60
N LEU A 73 -12.04 -7.68 7.29
CA LEU A 73 -11.15 -8.84 7.19
C LEU A 73 -11.84 -10.14 7.60
N ASN A 74 -12.67 -10.10 8.64
CA ASN A 74 -13.42 -11.26 9.09
C ASN A 74 -14.51 -11.67 8.07
N SER A 75 -15.16 -10.68 7.44
CA SER A 75 -16.09 -10.92 6.33
C SER A 75 -15.38 -11.50 5.11
N LEU A 76 -14.26 -10.89 4.71
CA LEU A 76 -13.44 -11.35 3.58
C LEU A 76 -12.89 -12.77 3.81
N THR A 77 -12.44 -13.05 5.05
CA THR A 77 -11.97 -14.39 5.44
C THR A 77 -13.10 -15.43 5.34
N LYS A 78 -14.32 -15.05 5.72
CA LYS A 78 -15.49 -15.93 5.55
C LYS A 78 -15.81 -16.18 4.09
N GLU A 79 -15.80 -15.14 3.25
CA GLU A 79 -16.07 -15.27 1.82
C GLU A 79 -14.98 -16.06 1.09
N LEU A 80 -13.71 -15.82 1.42
CA LEU A 80 -12.58 -16.61 0.93
C LEU A 80 -12.68 -18.07 1.38
N THR A 81 -13.04 -18.31 2.64
CA THR A 81 -13.20 -19.67 3.18
C THR A 81 -14.32 -20.42 2.46
N LEU A 82 -15.44 -19.74 2.17
CA LEU A 82 -16.54 -20.29 1.38
C LEU A 82 -16.10 -20.55 -0.07
N GLY A 83 -15.33 -19.63 -0.68
CA GLY A 83 -14.74 -19.81 -2.00
C GLY A 83 -13.77 -20.98 -2.07
N PHE A 84 -12.87 -21.10 -1.12
CA PHE A 84 -11.93 -22.23 -1.02
C PHE A 84 -12.61 -23.56 -0.75
N SER A 85 -13.62 -23.59 0.13
CA SER A 85 -14.39 -24.82 0.38
C SER A 85 -15.18 -25.26 -0.88
N ALA A 86 -15.73 -24.31 -1.65
CA ALA A 86 -16.39 -24.61 -2.91
C ALA A 86 -15.41 -25.17 -3.96
N ILE A 87 -14.20 -24.59 -4.06
CA ILE A 87 -13.11 -25.09 -4.92
C ILE A 87 -12.66 -26.47 -4.48
N GLN A 88 -12.53 -26.70 -3.19
CA GLN A 88 -12.13 -28.00 -2.65
C GLN A 88 -13.21 -29.07 -2.87
N LEU A 89 -14.50 -28.73 -2.70
CA LEU A 89 -15.62 -29.60 -3.04
C LEU A 89 -15.66 -29.93 -4.54
N ALA A 90 -15.41 -28.92 -5.39
CA ALA A 90 -15.31 -29.10 -6.82
C ALA A 90 -14.14 -30.02 -7.20
N ASN A 91 -12.97 -29.83 -6.58
CA ASN A 91 -11.82 -30.72 -6.80
C ASN A 91 -12.07 -32.14 -6.31
N GLN A 92 -12.71 -32.31 -5.17
CA GLN A 92 -13.09 -33.64 -4.65
C GLN A 92 -14.08 -34.32 -5.58
N LYS A 93 -15.09 -33.60 -6.09
CA LYS A 93 -16.04 -34.12 -7.08
C LYS A 93 -15.38 -34.46 -8.42
N ILE A 94 -14.42 -33.69 -8.84
CA ILE A 94 -13.60 -33.96 -10.03
C ILE A 94 -12.81 -35.26 -9.83
N THR A 95 -12.22 -35.47 -8.65
CA THR A 95 -11.51 -36.70 -8.33
C THR A 95 -12.46 -37.89 -8.30
N GLU A 96 -13.61 -37.79 -7.66
CA GLU A 96 -14.64 -38.82 -7.67
C GLU A 96 -15.12 -39.18 -9.08
N VAL A 97 -15.27 -38.16 -9.95
CA VAL A 97 -15.62 -38.37 -11.36
C VAL A 97 -14.47 -39.02 -12.11
N GLN A 98 -13.23 -38.61 -11.84
CA GLN A 98 -12.04 -39.25 -12.45
C GLN A 98 -11.91 -40.72 -12.04
N ASP A 99 -12.13 -41.05 -10.77
CA ASP A 99 -12.10 -42.42 -10.27
C ASP A 99 -13.23 -43.26 -10.88
N ALA A 100 -14.47 -42.75 -10.90
CA ALA A 100 -15.62 -43.47 -11.47
C ALA A 100 -15.50 -43.66 -12.99
N VAL A 101 -14.85 -42.73 -13.69
CA VAL A 101 -14.64 -42.88 -15.14
C VAL A 101 -13.39 -43.72 -15.44
N THR A 102 -12.41 -43.75 -14.53
CA THR A 102 -11.25 -44.68 -14.64
C THR A 102 -11.75 -46.12 -14.53
N ASP A 103 -12.72 -46.40 -13.68
CA ASP A 103 -13.39 -47.72 -13.60
C ASP A 103 -14.22 -48.04 -14.87
N LEU A 104 -14.83 -47.02 -15.47
CA LEU A 104 -15.56 -47.11 -16.75
C LEU A 104 -14.61 -47.16 -17.97
N ALA A 105 -13.44 -46.49 -17.90
CA ALA A 105 -12.46 -46.43 -19.01
C ALA A 105 -11.69 -47.73 -19.24
N GLY A 106 -11.84 -48.72 -18.35
CA GLY A 106 -11.45 -50.09 -18.66
C GLY A 106 -12.12 -50.64 -19.93
N PHE A 107 -13.12 -49.92 -20.46
CA PHE A 107 -13.95 -50.39 -21.58
C PHE A 107 -13.78 -49.63 -22.90
N SER A 108 -13.07 -48.49 -22.98
CA SER A 108 -12.93 -47.82 -24.29
C SER A 108 -11.75 -46.84 -24.35
N ILE A 109 -10.91 -47.00 -25.36
CA ILE A 109 -9.78 -46.10 -25.69
C ILE A 109 -10.27 -44.63 -25.90
N GLU A 110 -11.45 -44.47 -26.43
CA GLU A 110 -12.04 -43.18 -26.73
C GLU A 110 -12.39 -42.37 -25.45
N THR A 111 -12.80 -43.08 -24.40
CA THR A 111 -13.11 -42.46 -23.08
C THR A 111 -11.83 -41.97 -22.39
N ARG A 112 -10.71 -42.65 -22.61
CA ARG A 112 -9.39 -42.25 -22.09
C ARG A 112 -8.90 -40.95 -22.71
N TYR A 113 -9.07 -40.75 -24.00
CA TYR A 113 -8.72 -39.52 -24.71
C TYR A 113 -9.54 -38.33 -24.23
N LEU A 114 -10.86 -38.50 -24.04
CA LEU A 114 -11.73 -37.47 -23.52
C LEU A 114 -11.40 -37.05 -22.08
N LEU A 115 -10.93 -38.02 -21.27
CA LEU A 115 -10.48 -37.75 -19.89
C LEU A 115 -9.19 -36.97 -19.85
N GLU A 116 -8.22 -37.34 -20.70
CA GLU A 116 -6.96 -36.62 -20.81
C GLU A 116 -7.19 -35.16 -21.26
N GLU A 117 -8.07 -34.96 -22.24
CA GLU A 117 -8.46 -33.64 -22.71
C GLU A 117 -9.18 -32.84 -21.62
N LEU A 118 -10.08 -33.47 -20.86
CA LEU A 118 -10.78 -32.84 -19.73
C LEU A 118 -9.80 -32.46 -18.61
N SER A 119 -8.88 -33.40 -18.28
CA SER A 119 -7.84 -33.15 -17.28
C SER A 119 -6.94 -31.96 -17.65
N VAL A 120 -6.44 -31.91 -18.88
CA VAL A 120 -5.64 -30.81 -19.40
C VAL A 120 -6.41 -29.49 -19.37
N ASN A 121 -7.70 -29.52 -19.80
CA ASN A 121 -8.55 -28.36 -19.76
C ASN A 121 -8.80 -27.86 -18.33
N LEU A 122 -9.03 -28.75 -17.38
CA LEU A 122 -9.23 -28.41 -15.96
C LEU A 122 -7.97 -27.83 -15.33
N HIS A 123 -6.80 -28.48 -15.57
CA HIS A 123 -5.52 -27.92 -15.09
C HIS A 123 -5.28 -26.52 -15.66
N GLY A 124 -5.47 -26.31 -16.96
CA GLY A 124 -5.31 -24.99 -17.56
C GLY A 124 -6.35 -23.94 -17.10
N ARG A 125 -7.50 -24.36 -16.57
CA ARG A 125 -8.45 -23.45 -15.93
C ARG A 125 -8.06 -23.12 -14.49
N CYS A 126 -7.58 -24.11 -13.74
CA CYS A 126 -7.05 -23.87 -12.38
C CYS A 126 -5.86 -22.91 -12.40
N ASP A 127 -4.88 -23.15 -13.28
CA ASP A 127 -3.72 -22.27 -13.44
C ASP A 127 -4.11 -20.82 -13.77
N ARG A 128 -5.11 -20.65 -14.63
CA ARG A 128 -5.63 -19.31 -14.95
C ARG A 128 -6.35 -18.66 -13.78
N LEU A 129 -7.08 -19.42 -12.97
CA LEU A 129 -7.73 -18.93 -11.77
C LEU A 129 -6.70 -18.52 -10.73
N ASP A 130 -5.68 -19.35 -10.50
CA ASP A 130 -4.60 -19.04 -9.56
C ASP A 130 -3.83 -17.78 -9.96
N GLN A 131 -3.57 -17.60 -11.26
CA GLN A 131 -2.95 -16.38 -11.76
C GLN A 131 -3.84 -15.14 -11.52
N ARG A 132 -5.16 -15.26 -11.73
CA ARG A 132 -6.10 -14.16 -11.48
C ARG A 132 -6.24 -13.85 -10.00
N VAL A 133 -6.28 -14.86 -9.16
CA VAL A 133 -6.33 -14.69 -7.69
C VAL A 133 -5.07 -13.97 -7.22
N SER A 134 -3.88 -14.43 -7.65
CA SER A 134 -2.62 -13.78 -7.30
C SER A 134 -2.54 -12.33 -7.76
N LEU A 135 -3.08 -12.01 -8.93
CA LEU A 135 -3.16 -10.64 -9.44
C LEU A 135 -4.07 -9.78 -8.54
N LEU A 136 -5.28 -10.27 -8.23
CA LEU A 136 -6.25 -9.56 -7.40
C LEU A 136 -5.76 -9.35 -5.97
N GLU A 137 -5.06 -10.33 -5.40
CA GLU A 137 -4.44 -10.20 -4.08
C GLU A 137 -3.37 -9.11 -4.05
N ALA A 138 -2.49 -9.08 -5.08
CA ALA A 138 -1.48 -8.06 -5.19
C ALA A 138 -2.08 -6.66 -5.39
N GLU A 139 -3.12 -6.54 -6.21
CA GLU A 139 -3.87 -5.30 -6.42
C GLU A 139 -4.51 -4.80 -5.12
N ASN A 140 -5.18 -5.69 -4.38
CA ASN A 140 -5.80 -5.35 -3.10
C ASN A 140 -4.78 -4.89 -2.04
N LYS A 141 -3.60 -5.52 -1.98
CA LYS A 141 -2.52 -5.09 -1.09
C LYS A 141 -2.04 -3.69 -1.45
N ALA A 142 -1.81 -3.44 -2.74
CA ALA A 142 -1.40 -2.14 -3.26
C ALA A 142 -2.44 -1.06 -2.93
N GLU A 143 -3.72 -1.33 -3.12
CA GLU A 143 -4.80 -0.40 -2.82
C GLU A 143 -4.90 -0.06 -1.31
N ARG A 144 -4.73 -1.05 -0.46
CA ARG A 144 -4.69 -0.85 1.00
C ARG A 144 -3.51 0.00 1.42
N GLN A 145 -2.33 -0.25 0.87
CA GLN A 145 -1.15 0.56 1.15
C GLN A 145 -1.37 2.03 0.77
N ILE A 146 -1.90 2.29 -0.43
CA ILE A 146 -2.24 3.65 -0.87
C ILE A 146 -3.19 4.31 0.15
N THR A 147 -4.27 3.64 0.48
CA THR A 147 -5.26 4.15 1.43
C THR A 147 -4.66 4.47 2.79
N LEU A 148 -3.82 3.58 3.31
CA LEU A 148 -3.17 3.75 4.60
C LEU A 148 -2.24 4.96 4.61
N LEU A 149 -1.35 5.09 3.62
CA LEU A 149 -0.36 6.15 3.56
C LEU A 149 -1.00 7.53 3.44
N PHE A 150 -2.05 7.68 2.62
CA PHE A 150 -2.75 8.97 2.51
C PHE A 150 -3.56 9.30 3.77
N LYS A 151 -4.14 8.31 4.45
CA LYS A 151 -4.76 8.53 5.77
C LYS A 151 -3.74 8.97 6.83
N GLN A 152 -2.54 8.41 6.82
CA GLN A 152 -1.45 8.88 7.69
C GLN A 152 -1.08 10.34 7.39
N TRP A 153 -1.04 10.73 6.11
CA TRP A 153 -0.83 12.13 5.74
C TRP A 153 -1.94 13.02 6.28
N GLU A 154 -3.20 12.66 6.07
CA GLU A 154 -4.36 13.41 6.57
C GLU A 154 -4.42 13.48 8.11
N ALA A 155 -3.90 12.45 8.78
CA ALA A 155 -3.77 12.39 10.25
C ALA A 155 -2.58 13.22 10.78
N HIS A 156 -1.87 13.97 9.90
CA HIS A 156 -0.75 14.82 10.28
C HIS A 156 0.48 14.08 10.84
N GLU A 157 0.66 12.80 10.49
CA GLU A 157 1.83 12.03 10.94
C GLU A 157 3.15 12.56 10.37
N PHE A 158 3.09 13.29 9.24
CA PHE A 158 4.26 13.82 8.53
C PHE A 158 4.44 15.33 8.69
N ASP A 159 3.79 15.98 9.65
CA ASP A 159 3.82 17.44 9.81
C ASP A 159 5.19 18.02 10.15
N GLN A 160 6.12 17.16 10.57
CA GLN A 160 7.50 17.54 10.87
C GLN A 160 8.33 17.89 9.63
N VAL A 161 7.88 17.53 8.45
CA VAL A 161 8.61 17.72 7.20
C VAL A 161 7.83 18.57 6.20
N SER A 162 8.54 19.14 5.22
CA SER A 162 7.93 20.01 4.20
C SER A 162 6.94 19.25 3.31
N PRO A 163 5.96 19.92 2.69
CA PRO A 163 4.99 19.29 1.81
C PRO A 163 5.63 18.49 0.65
N LEU A 164 6.71 19.00 0.08
CA LEU A 164 7.48 18.29 -0.94
C LEU A 164 8.09 17.00 -0.40
N LEU A 165 8.67 17.05 0.81
CA LEU A 165 9.28 15.88 1.43
C LEU A 165 8.24 14.86 1.90
N ARG A 166 7.04 15.32 2.32
CA ARG A 166 5.88 14.43 2.58
C ARG A 166 5.49 13.65 1.34
N LEU A 167 5.35 14.34 0.20
CA LEU A 167 5.04 13.70 -1.06
C LEU A 167 6.10 12.66 -1.42
N TYR A 168 7.39 13.02 -1.33
CA TYR A 168 8.49 12.09 -1.59
C TYR A 168 8.40 10.86 -0.69
N THR A 169 8.19 11.06 0.62
CA THR A 169 8.10 9.96 1.61
C THR A 169 6.96 8.99 1.27
N ILE A 170 5.80 9.50 0.87
CA ILE A 170 4.68 8.66 0.45
C ILE A 170 5.03 7.88 -0.82
N LEU A 171 5.57 8.55 -1.83
CA LEU A 171 5.93 7.92 -3.09
C LEU A 171 7.04 6.87 -2.92
N GLU A 172 8.01 7.15 -2.07
CA GLU A 172 9.11 6.23 -1.74
C GLU A 172 8.57 4.97 -1.02
N ARG A 173 7.71 5.13 -0.02
CA ARG A 173 7.05 4.01 0.65
C ARG A 173 6.15 3.19 -0.28
N LEU A 174 5.50 3.85 -1.24
CA LEU A 174 4.73 3.16 -2.28
C LEU A 174 5.64 2.38 -3.23
N TYR A 175 6.80 2.94 -3.59
CA TYR A 175 7.74 2.32 -4.52
C TYR A 175 8.37 1.04 -3.97
N TRP A 176 8.73 1.04 -2.69
CA TRP A 176 9.35 -0.11 -2.01
C TRP A 176 8.34 -1.05 -1.32
N GLY A 177 7.05 -0.73 -1.37
CA GLY A 177 5.99 -1.52 -0.76
C GLY A 177 5.13 -2.29 -1.74
N ASP A 178 3.93 -2.68 -1.27
CA ASP A 178 3.00 -3.54 -2.02
C ASP A 178 2.62 -2.98 -3.40
N PHE A 179 2.46 -1.66 -3.51
CA PHE A 179 2.16 -1.02 -4.80
C PHE A 179 3.34 -1.12 -5.78
N GLY A 180 4.56 -0.92 -5.30
CA GLY A 180 5.77 -1.05 -6.10
C GLY A 180 6.00 -2.48 -6.57
N GLU A 181 5.79 -3.47 -5.71
CA GLU A 181 5.84 -4.89 -6.07
C GLU A 181 4.78 -5.23 -7.14
N TYR A 182 3.54 -4.78 -6.93
CA TYR A 182 2.46 -4.95 -7.89
C TYR A 182 2.82 -4.32 -9.24
N TYR A 183 3.30 -3.08 -9.23
CA TYR A 183 3.72 -2.37 -10.42
C TYR A 183 4.84 -3.10 -11.16
N GLN A 184 5.94 -3.44 -10.49
CA GLN A 184 7.10 -4.12 -11.11
C GLN A 184 6.73 -5.47 -11.71
N LYS A 185 5.87 -6.24 -11.04
CA LYS A 185 5.49 -7.58 -11.46
C LYS A 185 4.48 -7.59 -12.62
N TYR A 186 3.61 -6.57 -12.70
CA TYR A 186 2.44 -6.62 -13.58
C TYR A 186 2.34 -5.48 -14.60
N HIS A 187 3.19 -4.44 -14.57
CA HIS A 187 3.07 -3.27 -15.47
C HIS A 187 3.14 -3.60 -16.96
N LEU A 188 3.81 -4.69 -17.34
CA LEU A 188 3.88 -5.17 -18.74
C LEU A 188 2.70 -6.08 -19.12
N LYS A 189 1.88 -6.51 -18.17
CA LYS A 189 0.74 -7.41 -18.43
C LYS A 189 -0.48 -6.59 -18.80
N ASN A 190 -1.09 -6.90 -19.95
CA ASN A 190 -2.27 -6.17 -20.42
C ASN A 190 -3.45 -6.21 -19.45
N GLU A 191 -3.60 -7.31 -18.72
CA GLU A 191 -4.68 -7.52 -17.74
C GLU A 191 -4.62 -6.54 -16.56
N ALA A 192 -3.41 -6.17 -16.12
CA ALA A 192 -3.20 -5.27 -14.99
C ALA A 192 -3.03 -3.80 -15.39
N LYS A 193 -2.82 -3.51 -16.68
CA LYS A 193 -2.49 -2.18 -17.17
C LYS A 193 -3.50 -1.11 -16.78
N LYS A 194 -4.79 -1.44 -16.89
CA LYS A 194 -5.86 -0.51 -16.52
C LYS A 194 -5.88 -0.26 -15.02
N SER A 195 -5.83 -1.32 -14.22
CA SER A 195 -5.83 -1.21 -12.76
C SER A 195 -4.64 -0.40 -12.25
N ILE A 196 -3.43 -0.65 -12.76
CA ILE A 196 -2.24 0.13 -12.42
C ILE A 196 -2.42 1.61 -12.78
N GLN A 197 -3.03 1.90 -13.92
CA GLN A 197 -3.29 3.28 -14.31
C GLN A 197 -4.32 3.95 -13.40
N ASP A 198 -5.36 3.24 -13.02
CA ASP A 198 -6.40 3.71 -12.10
C ASP A 198 -5.80 3.98 -10.70
N LEU A 199 -4.93 3.08 -10.20
CA LEU A 199 -4.22 3.27 -8.94
C LEU A 199 -3.24 4.46 -9.00
N LYS A 200 -2.47 4.63 -10.08
CA LYS A 200 -1.62 5.81 -10.29
C LYS A 200 -2.44 7.11 -10.31
N GLN A 201 -3.58 7.09 -10.97
CA GLN A 201 -4.49 8.25 -11.00
C GLN A 201 -5.04 8.56 -9.60
N ARG A 202 -5.37 7.55 -8.82
CA ARG A 202 -5.78 7.71 -7.43
C ARG A 202 -4.68 8.32 -6.58
N ILE A 203 -3.46 7.78 -6.62
CA ILE A 203 -2.29 8.35 -5.92
C ILE A 203 -2.12 9.83 -6.28
N ARG A 204 -2.22 10.14 -7.57
CA ARG A 204 -2.14 11.52 -8.05
C ARG A 204 -3.19 12.44 -7.43
N LEU A 205 -4.45 12.02 -7.45
CA LEU A 205 -5.57 12.84 -6.93
C LEU A 205 -5.47 13.06 -5.42
N GLU A 206 -5.17 12.01 -4.66
CA GLU A 206 -4.96 12.08 -3.21
C GLU A 206 -3.78 13.01 -2.88
N ALA A 207 -2.65 12.87 -3.60
CA ALA A 207 -1.48 13.73 -3.42
C ALA A 207 -1.81 15.21 -3.69
N ILE A 208 -2.56 15.51 -4.75
CA ILE A 208 -2.97 16.88 -5.07
C ILE A 208 -3.83 17.47 -3.94
N GLN A 209 -4.80 16.69 -3.42
CA GLN A 209 -5.69 17.14 -2.35
C GLN A 209 -4.90 17.42 -1.06
N CYS A 210 -4.01 16.53 -0.67
CA CYS A 210 -3.17 16.70 0.51
C CYS A 210 -2.25 17.93 0.37
N LEU A 211 -1.57 18.09 -0.78
CA LEU A 211 -0.71 19.24 -1.04
C LEU A 211 -1.46 20.56 -1.02
N GLN A 212 -2.66 20.62 -1.61
CA GLN A 212 -3.50 21.82 -1.59
C GLN A 212 -3.96 22.18 -0.18
N LYS A 213 -4.31 21.17 0.61
CA LYS A 213 -4.72 21.34 2.01
C LYS A 213 -3.56 21.83 2.87
N ASP A 214 -2.39 21.23 2.76
CA ASP A 214 -1.18 21.58 3.52
C ASP A 214 -0.74 23.04 3.28
N MET A 215 -0.81 23.46 2.02
CA MET A 215 -0.41 24.82 1.62
C MET A 215 -1.56 25.83 1.63
N SER A 216 -2.79 25.39 1.90
CA SER A 216 -4.01 26.22 1.85
C SER A 216 -4.17 26.96 0.51
N ILE A 217 -3.87 26.30 -0.61
CA ILE A 217 -3.88 26.85 -1.97
C ILE A 217 -4.99 26.27 -2.83
N GLY A 218 -5.42 27.04 -3.82
CA GLY A 218 -6.38 26.62 -4.83
C GLY A 218 -5.75 25.78 -5.94
N LYS A 219 -6.59 25.23 -6.81
CA LYS A 219 -6.18 24.34 -7.90
C LYS A 219 -5.20 24.99 -8.90
N ASN A 220 -5.37 26.28 -9.15
CA ASN A 220 -4.58 27.02 -10.16
C ASN A 220 -3.45 27.83 -9.55
N ASP A 221 -3.29 27.79 -8.23
CA ASP A 221 -2.21 28.51 -7.57
C ASP A 221 -0.90 27.80 -7.83
N PHE A 222 0.14 28.60 -8.07
CA PHE A 222 1.48 28.10 -8.35
C PHE A 222 2.48 28.74 -7.39
N LEU A 223 3.40 27.93 -6.94
CA LEU A 223 4.44 28.29 -6.00
C LEU A 223 5.81 27.98 -6.59
N HIS A 224 6.82 28.70 -6.09
CA HIS A 224 8.20 28.36 -6.38
C HIS A 224 8.60 27.05 -5.68
N PRO A 225 9.45 26.17 -6.27
CA PRO A 225 9.88 24.91 -5.64
C PRO A 225 10.37 25.05 -4.20
N LEU A 226 11.08 26.13 -3.87
CA LEU A 226 11.51 26.41 -2.49
C LEU A 226 10.35 26.61 -1.51
N GLN A 227 9.20 27.07 -1.94
CA GLN A 227 8.04 27.22 -1.07
C GLN A 227 7.44 25.85 -0.73
N TRP A 228 7.46 24.92 -1.68
CA TRP A 228 7.08 23.53 -1.43
C TRP A 228 8.04 22.79 -0.50
N ALA A 229 9.32 23.15 -0.56
CA ALA A 229 10.36 22.61 0.30
C ALA A 229 10.50 23.32 1.65
N LYS A 230 9.81 24.48 1.83
CA LYS A 230 9.90 25.25 3.07
C LYS A 230 9.28 24.48 4.23
N GLN A 231 10.07 24.33 5.27
CA GLN A 231 9.64 23.65 6.49
C GLN A 231 9.04 24.65 7.48
N SER A 232 8.06 24.18 8.22
CA SER A 232 7.40 24.97 9.27
C SER A 232 8.17 24.94 10.61
N ILE A 233 9.07 23.98 10.79
CA ILE A 233 9.81 23.72 12.02
C ILE A 233 11.29 23.53 11.67
N GLU A 234 12.21 23.93 12.56
CA GLU A 234 13.64 23.63 12.40
C GLU A 234 13.86 22.12 12.22
N PHE A 235 14.53 21.80 11.14
CA PHE A 235 14.74 20.40 10.75
C PHE A 235 15.77 19.75 11.64
N ASN A 236 15.40 18.68 12.33
CA ASN A 236 16.35 17.90 13.09
C ASN A 236 17.43 17.34 12.14
N PRO A 237 18.73 17.58 12.40
CA PRO A 237 19.84 17.09 11.56
C PRO A 237 19.76 15.59 11.29
N ASP A 238 19.36 14.79 12.28
CA ASP A 238 19.22 13.34 12.15
C ASP A 238 18.14 12.94 11.13
N LEU A 239 17.06 13.72 11.02
CA LEU A 239 16.03 13.51 10.01
C LEU A 239 16.56 13.84 8.60
N LYS A 240 17.34 14.90 8.47
CA LYS A 240 17.96 15.26 7.17
C LYS A 240 18.86 14.14 6.66
N GLU A 241 19.69 13.60 7.52
CA GLU A 241 20.58 12.48 7.18
C GLU A 241 19.78 11.22 6.81
N THR A 242 18.70 10.93 7.56
CA THR A 242 17.80 9.81 7.26
C THR A 242 17.17 9.93 5.89
N TYR A 243 16.65 11.10 5.52
CA TYR A 243 16.05 11.31 4.22
C TYR A 243 17.06 11.32 3.08
N ALA A 244 18.25 11.84 3.31
CA ALA A 244 19.34 11.77 2.34
C ALA A 244 19.74 10.32 2.07
N TYR A 245 19.81 9.48 3.10
CA TYR A 245 20.04 8.05 2.97
C TYR A 245 18.90 7.33 2.25
N MET A 246 17.63 7.62 2.60
CA MET A 246 16.46 7.06 1.88
C MET A 246 16.45 7.45 0.41
N GLY A 247 16.94 8.64 0.07
CA GLY A 247 17.00 9.16 -1.29
C GLY A 247 18.28 8.87 -2.05
N ASP A 248 19.19 8.08 -1.52
CA ASP A 248 20.50 7.78 -2.14
C ASP A 248 20.39 7.17 -3.54
N TRP A 249 19.31 6.45 -3.82
CA TRP A 249 19.03 5.88 -5.12
C TRP A 249 18.43 6.85 -6.15
N THR A 250 18.08 8.07 -5.75
CA THR A 250 17.55 9.10 -6.65
C THR A 250 18.65 9.73 -7.50
N ASP A 251 18.35 10.00 -8.76
CA ASP A 251 19.28 10.55 -9.74
C ASP A 251 18.83 11.97 -10.14
N ILE A 252 19.69 12.95 -10.04
CA ILE A 252 19.38 14.34 -10.34
C ILE A 252 18.92 14.55 -11.78
N ASP A 253 19.47 13.79 -12.73
CA ASP A 253 19.14 13.93 -14.15
C ASP A 253 17.81 13.28 -14.52
N LYS A 254 17.44 12.20 -13.83
CA LYS A 254 16.24 11.42 -14.11
C LYS A 254 15.08 11.73 -13.16
N MET A 255 15.40 12.14 -11.94
CA MET A 255 14.44 12.31 -10.85
C MET A 255 14.68 13.63 -10.10
N PRO A 256 14.75 14.77 -10.79
CA PRO A 256 15.19 16.04 -10.20
C PRO A 256 14.33 16.50 -9.01
N LEU A 257 13.01 16.31 -9.05
CA LEU A 257 12.13 16.71 -7.94
C LEU A 257 12.29 15.79 -6.73
N ASN A 258 12.36 14.47 -6.94
CA ASN A 258 12.54 13.50 -5.88
C ASN A 258 13.96 13.60 -5.28
N TYR A 259 14.96 13.84 -6.11
CA TYR A 259 16.32 14.13 -5.64
C TYR A 259 16.35 15.41 -4.80
N PHE A 260 15.73 16.49 -5.28
CA PHE A 260 15.66 17.74 -4.52
C PHE A 260 14.90 17.58 -3.20
N ALA A 261 13.84 16.78 -3.18
CA ALA A 261 13.07 16.49 -1.98
C ALA A 261 13.90 15.76 -0.93
N SER A 262 14.63 14.71 -1.31
CA SER A 262 15.37 13.84 -0.39
C SER A 262 16.71 14.42 0.02
N GLN A 263 17.49 14.98 -0.91
CA GLN A 263 18.85 15.45 -0.67
C GLN A 263 18.93 16.90 -0.19
N GLN A 264 17.88 17.69 -0.44
CA GLN A 264 17.77 19.11 -0.05
C GLN A 264 19.07 19.90 -0.32
N PRO A 265 19.56 19.90 -1.56
CA PRO A 265 20.81 20.59 -1.91
C PRO A 265 20.68 22.10 -1.64
N GLU A 266 21.75 22.73 -1.22
CA GLU A 266 21.78 24.17 -0.92
C GLU A 266 21.48 25.05 -2.13
N GLN A 267 21.83 24.58 -3.33
CA GLN A 267 21.58 25.27 -4.58
C GLN A 267 20.44 24.62 -5.35
N LEU A 268 19.53 25.46 -5.85
CA LEU A 268 18.45 25.02 -6.73
C LEU A 268 19.04 24.49 -8.03
N SER A 269 18.67 23.26 -8.38
CA SER A 269 19.06 22.68 -9.66
C SER A 269 18.39 23.43 -10.81
N LEU A 270 19.13 23.68 -11.89
CA LEU A 270 18.60 24.24 -13.17
C LEU A 270 17.54 23.33 -13.80
N TYR A 271 17.46 22.08 -13.38
CA TYR A 271 16.47 21.09 -13.86
C TYR A 271 15.09 21.23 -13.24
N LEU A 272 14.93 22.06 -12.18
CA LEU A 272 13.64 22.25 -11.55
C LEU A 272 12.80 23.28 -12.29
N PRO A 273 11.49 23.03 -12.47
CA PRO A 273 10.56 24.04 -12.96
C PRO A 273 10.55 25.25 -12.05
N ARG A 274 10.53 26.47 -12.63
CA ARG A 274 10.52 27.72 -11.83
C ARG A 274 9.26 27.89 -10.98
N ILE A 275 8.13 27.33 -11.44
CA ILE A 275 6.84 27.41 -10.77
C ILE A 275 6.11 26.07 -10.91
N LEU A 276 5.47 25.64 -9.84
CA LEU A 276 4.75 24.39 -9.76
C LEU A 276 3.38 24.61 -9.11
N THR A 277 2.32 24.08 -9.74
CA THR A 277 1.04 23.85 -9.08
C THR A 277 1.12 22.52 -8.32
N ALA A 278 0.23 22.29 -7.34
CA ALA A 278 0.12 21.00 -6.67
C ALA A 278 -0.03 19.84 -7.66
N GLU A 279 -0.80 20.06 -8.73
CA GLU A 279 -1.00 19.09 -9.80
C GLU A 279 0.30 18.77 -10.57
N LYS A 280 1.05 19.78 -10.97
CA LYS A 280 2.33 19.58 -11.65
C LYS A 280 3.35 18.89 -10.74
N LEU A 281 3.40 19.30 -9.47
CA LEU A 281 4.30 18.70 -8.49
C LEU A 281 4.00 17.21 -8.33
N ALA A 282 2.75 16.85 -8.05
CA ALA A 282 2.34 15.46 -7.89
C ALA A 282 2.60 14.63 -9.16
N ASN A 283 2.27 15.19 -10.34
CA ASN A 283 2.48 14.49 -11.61
C ASN A 283 3.95 14.21 -11.90
N HIS A 284 4.82 15.23 -11.73
CA HIS A 284 6.24 15.08 -12.03
C HIS A 284 6.90 14.11 -11.04
N SER A 285 6.67 14.27 -9.73
CA SER A 285 7.25 13.36 -8.72
C SER A 285 6.78 11.91 -8.93
N LEU A 286 5.50 11.70 -9.26
CA LEU A 286 4.97 10.38 -9.56
C LEU A 286 5.57 9.81 -10.86
N HIS A 287 5.74 10.65 -11.89
CA HIS A 287 6.32 10.23 -13.17
C HIS A 287 7.80 9.86 -13.01
N GLU A 288 8.56 10.64 -12.26
CA GLU A 288 9.96 10.33 -11.94
C GLU A 288 10.10 9.00 -11.22
N MET A 289 9.19 8.70 -10.27
CA MET A 289 9.23 7.49 -9.46
C MET A 289 8.76 6.25 -10.23
N PHE A 290 7.66 6.37 -10.99
CA PHE A 290 6.96 5.26 -11.66
C PHE A 290 6.87 5.44 -13.17
N GLY A 291 7.64 6.33 -13.75
CA GLY A 291 7.77 6.47 -15.19
C GLY A 291 8.48 5.26 -15.82
N VAL A 292 8.22 5.02 -17.09
CA VAL A 292 8.92 3.96 -17.83
C VAL A 292 10.39 4.36 -17.91
N ARG A 293 11.24 3.57 -17.25
CA ARG A 293 12.70 3.66 -17.43
C ARG A 293 13.11 3.01 -18.74
#